data_f77e3e934f2f5317e16fa4ee98a36398
#
_entry.id   f77e3e934f2f5317e16fa4ee98a36398
#
_cell.length_a   1.000
_cell.length_b   1.000
_cell.length_c   1.000
_cell.angle_alpha   90.00
_cell.angle_beta   90.00
_cell.angle_gamma   90.00
#
_symmetry.space_group_name_H-M   'P 1'
#
loop_
_entity.id
_entity.type
_entity.pdbx_description
1 polymer ?
#
loop_
_entity_poly.entity_id
_entity_poly.type
_entity_poly.pdbx_seq_one_letter_code
_entity_poly.pdbx_strand_id
1 'polypeptide(L)'
;LYSMLNSLDKETRNVLSLEDPVEYNISGMSQSQVRPEIGYTFATGLRTTLRQDPDIIMVGEIRDKETAQLAVQAALTGHLVLSTIHTNNAAGVIPRLIDMGVDPFLIGPTLICAIAQRLVRTLCENGGKEVPVEGHIKDLIEGEFKDLPAEFQKEIPKGKVVYEAMVTDDCPKGTLGRAAVMEVLSIDKDIEKVILNGPTEPALMKAARAKGMLTMKEDAIIKAFERKIPFEEVTSL
;
A
#
# COMPACT_ATOMS: atom_id res chain seq x y z
N LEU A 1 -8.04 -0.18 2.69
CA LEU A 1 -9.10 -0.10 1.66
C LEU A 1 -10.31 0.72 2.13
N TYR A 2 -10.85 0.49 3.32
CA TYR A 2 -12.07 1.16 3.81
C TYR A 2 -11.96 2.70 3.79
N SER A 3 -10.80 3.26 4.16
CA SER A 3 -10.57 4.72 4.06
C SER A 3 -10.68 5.23 2.61
N MET A 4 -10.20 4.44 1.65
CA MET A 4 -10.34 4.76 0.22
C MET A 4 -11.81 4.68 -0.22
N LEU A 5 -12.52 3.62 0.18
CA LEU A 5 -13.95 3.48 -0.11
C LEU A 5 -14.77 4.64 0.48
N ASN A 6 -14.42 5.09 1.68
CA ASN A 6 -15.10 6.22 2.31
C ASN A 6 -14.91 7.55 1.59
N SER A 7 -13.81 7.71 0.84
CA SER A 7 -13.55 8.92 0.04
C SER A 7 -14.22 8.92 -1.34
N LEU A 8 -14.80 7.78 -1.76
CA LEU A 8 -15.46 7.66 -3.05
C LEU A 8 -16.91 8.16 -2.98
N ASP A 9 -17.40 8.65 -4.12
CA ASP A 9 -18.81 8.99 -4.28
C ASP A 9 -19.66 7.71 -4.33
N LYS A 10 -20.43 7.46 -3.28
CA LYS A 10 -21.33 6.32 -3.12
C LYS A 10 -22.80 6.67 -3.36
N GLU A 11 -23.11 7.94 -3.59
CA GLU A 11 -24.48 8.38 -3.89
C GLU A 11 -24.85 8.19 -5.36
N THR A 12 -23.88 8.40 -6.25
CA THR A 12 -24.08 8.30 -7.70
C THR A 12 -23.46 7.05 -8.32
N ARG A 13 -22.70 6.25 -7.54
CA ARG A 13 -21.99 5.05 -8.00
C ARG A 13 -22.43 3.81 -7.23
N ASN A 14 -22.60 2.71 -7.97
CA ASN A 14 -22.88 1.41 -7.39
C ASN A 14 -21.57 0.76 -6.86
N VAL A 15 -21.39 0.80 -5.54
CA VAL A 15 -20.20 0.29 -4.86
C VAL A 15 -20.53 -1.04 -4.17
N LEU A 16 -19.83 -2.10 -4.57
CA LEU A 16 -20.02 -3.44 -4.05
C LEU A 16 -18.72 -3.98 -3.43
N SER A 17 -18.83 -4.78 -2.37
CA SER A 17 -17.67 -5.49 -1.83
C SER A 17 -17.91 -6.97 -1.59
N LEU A 18 -16.80 -7.71 -1.61
CA LEU A 18 -16.70 -9.11 -1.21
C LEU A 18 -15.59 -9.19 -0.14
N GLU A 19 -15.91 -9.69 1.04
CA GLU A 19 -15.05 -9.58 2.23
C GLU A 19 -15.01 -10.89 3.03
N ASP A 20 -13.94 -11.06 3.83
CA ASP A 20 -13.75 -12.23 4.69
C ASP A 20 -13.02 -11.86 6.01
N PRO A 21 -13.75 -11.43 7.03
CA PRO A 21 -15.15 -11.00 7.09
C PRO A 21 -15.37 -9.52 6.72
N VAL A 22 -16.63 -9.06 6.79
CA VAL A 22 -16.95 -7.63 6.81
C VAL A 22 -16.56 -7.08 8.19
N GLU A 23 -15.60 -6.14 8.23
CA GLU A 23 -15.08 -5.58 9.49
C GLU A 23 -16.07 -4.61 10.17
N TYR A 24 -16.66 -3.71 9.37
CA TYR A 24 -17.73 -2.82 9.77
C TYR A 24 -18.52 -2.33 8.57
N ASN A 25 -19.78 -1.94 8.80
CA ASN A 25 -20.65 -1.46 7.74
C ASN A 25 -20.25 -0.06 7.27
N ILE A 26 -20.20 0.12 5.94
CA ILE A 26 -19.99 1.41 5.29
C ILE A 26 -21.32 1.84 4.66
N SER A 27 -21.82 3.02 5.01
CA SER A 27 -23.03 3.56 4.42
C SER A 27 -22.86 3.84 2.92
N GLY A 28 -23.90 3.54 2.15
CA GLY A 28 -23.94 3.82 0.70
C GLY A 28 -23.27 2.78 -0.18
N MET A 29 -22.94 1.59 0.36
CA MET A 29 -22.44 0.46 -0.44
C MET A 29 -23.08 -0.86 -0.02
N SER A 30 -23.04 -1.84 -0.89
CA SER A 30 -23.48 -3.21 -0.61
C SER A 30 -22.29 -4.08 -0.29
N GLN A 31 -22.24 -4.58 0.95
CA GLN A 31 -21.15 -5.44 1.44
C GLN A 31 -21.61 -6.89 1.55
N SER A 32 -20.84 -7.80 1.00
CA SER A 32 -21.14 -9.23 1.00
C SER A 32 -19.97 -10.01 1.59
N GLN A 33 -20.27 -10.79 2.63
CA GLN A 33 -19.28 -11.67 3.22
C GLN A 33 -19.24 -13.02 2.50
N VAL A 34 -18.04 -13.44 2.08
CA VAL A 34 -17.85 -14.76 1.49
C VAL A 34 -18.05 -15.85 2.54
N ARG A 35 -18.49 -17.02 2.08
CA ARG A 35 -18.74 -18.23 2.89
C ARG A 35 -18.29 -19.46 2.12
N PRO A 36 -16.99 -19.79 2.13
CA PRO A 36 -16.44 -20.91 1.37
C PRO A 36 -17.09 -22.25 1.69
N GLU A 37 -17.55 -22.43 2.92
CA GLU A 37 -18.23 -23.65 3.39
C GLU A 37 -19.53 -23.98 2.65
N ILE A 38 -20.17 -22.99 2.04
CA ILE A 38 -21.36 -23.17 1.19
C ILE A 38 -21.08 -22.87 -0.29
N GLY A 39 -19.80 -22.78 -0.69
CA GLY A 39 -19.40 -22.49 -2.06
C GLY A 39 -19.46 -21.03 -2.48
N TYR A 40 -19.74 -20.09 -1.56
CA TYR A 40 -19.71 -18.65 -1.83
C TYR A 40 -18.30 -18.10 -1.57
N THR A 41 -17.43 -18.29 -2.55
CA THR A 41 -16.02 -17.84 -2.54
C THR A 41 -15.85 -16.44 -3.15
N PHE A 42 -14.64 -15.85 -3.07
CA PHE A 42 -14.34 -14.61 -3.77
C PHE A 42 -14.61 -14.72 -5.28
N ALA A 43 -14.22 -15.80 -5.92
CA ALA A 43 -14.44 -16.01 -7.36
C ALA A 43 -15.94 -16.12 -7.71
N THR A 44 -16.71 -16.94 -6.98
CA THR A 44 -18.15 -17.07 -7.23
C THR A 44 -18.91 -15.80 -6.91
N GLY A 45 -18.54 -15.11 -5.82
CA GLY A 45 -19.08 -13.81 -5.46
C GLY A 45 -18.81 -12.75 -6.53
N LEU A 46 -17.56 -12.66 -7.02
CA LEU A 46 -17.19 -11.68 -8.04
C LEU A 46 -17.94 -11.88 -9.37
N ARG A 47 -18.16 -13.14 -9.81
CA ARG A 47 -19.03 -13.42 -10.96
C ARG A 47 -20.45 -12.91 -10.77
N THR A 48 -20.98 -13.00 -9.57
CA THR A 48 -22.33 -12.53 -9.25
C THR A 48 -22.35 -11.02 -9.18
N THR A 49 -21.35 -10.40 -8.54
CA THR A 49 -21.19 -8.95 -8.41
C THR A 49 -21.13 -8.25 -9.78
N LEU A 50 -20.40 -8.81 -10.74
CA LEU A 50 -20.30 -8.30 -12.12
C LEU A 50 -21.63 -8.25 -12.89
N ARG A 51 -22.67 -8.95 -12.40
CA ARG A 51 -24.03 -8.91 -13.00
C ARG A 51 -24.96 -7.90 -12.32
N GLN A 52 -24.47 -7.17 -11.34
CA GLN A 52 -25.23 -6.19 -10.57
C GLN A 52 -24.94 -4.75 -10.99
N ASP A 53 -24.37 -4.56 -12.17
CA ASP A 53 -24.00 -3.26 -12.76
C ASP A 53 -23.17 -2.40 -11.78
N PRO A 54 -22.01 -2.92 -11.28
CA PRO A 54 -21.18 -2.18 -10.36
C PRO A 54 -20.34 -1.13 -11.08
N ASP A 55 -20.10 0.01 -10.44
CA ASP A 55 -19.07 0.97 -10.85
C ASP A 55 -17.75 0.67 -10.16
N ILE A 56 -17.82 0.29 -8.88
CA ILE A 56 -16.67 0.08 -8.02
C ILE A 56 -16.83 -1.26 -7.30
N ILE A 57 -15.82 -2.09 -7.37
CA ILE A 57 -15.78 -3.41 -6.73
C ILE A 57 -14.60 -3.46 -5.76
N MET A 58 -14.84 -3.76 -4.50
CA MET A 58 -13.80 -4.15 -3.57
C MET A 58 -13.78 -5.67 -3.42
N VAL A 59 -12.68 -6.29 -3.76
CA VAL A 59 -12.39 -7.70 -3.47
C VAL A 59 -11.46 -7.71 -2.27
N GLY A 60 -11.90 -8.21 -1.13
CA GLY A 60 -11.16 -8.16 0.13
C GLY A 60 -9.72 -8.60 -0.04
N GLU A 61 -9.51 -9.70 -0.77
CA GLU A 61 -8.17 -10.16 -1.15
C GLU A 61 -8.19 -11.04 -2.40
N ILE A 62 -7.05 -11.08 -3.09
CA ILE A 62 -6.76 -11.99 -4.19
C ILE A 62 -5.74 -13.02 -3.72
N ARG A 63 -6.18 -14.30 -3.60
CA ARG A 63 -5.34 -15.42 -3.16
C ARG A 63 -5.11 -16.47 -4.24
N ASP A 64 -5.96 -16.52 -5.24
CA ASP A 64 -6.00 -17.58 -6.25
C ASP A 64 -6.11 -17.03 -7.68
N LYS A 65 -5.76 -17.91 -8.63
CA LYS A 65 -5.76 -17.61 -10.06
C LYS A 65 -7.12 -17.12 -10.57
N GLU A 66 -8.19 -17.78 -10.14
CA GLU A 66 -9.53 -17.50 -10.65
C GLU A 66 -10.00 -16.10 -10.23
N THR A 67 -9.84 -15.76 -8.95
CA THR A 67 -10.14 -14.43 -8.42
C THR A 67 -9.28 -13.35 -9.09
N ALA A 68 -7.98 -13.61 -9.29
CA ALA A 68 -7.07 -12.68 -9.97
C ALA A 68 -7.53 -12.39 -11.41
N GLN A 69 -7.83 -13.41 -12.18
CA GLN A 69 -8.28 -13.26 -13.56
C GLN A 69 -9.61 -12.51 -13.66
N LEU A 70 -10.58 -12.81 -12.78
CA LEU A 70 -11.86 -12.10 -12.75
C LEU A 70 -11.70 -10.64 -12.36
N ALA A 71 -10.85 -10.31 -11.38
CA ALA A 71 -10.56 -8.95 -10.97
C ALA A 71 -9.94 -8.12 -12.12
N VAL A 72 -8.97 -8.70 -12.83
CA VAL A 72 -8.33 -8.07 -14.00
C VAL A 72 -9.35 -7.90 -15.14
N GLN A 73 -10.20 -8.89 -15.41
CA GLN A 73 -11.26 -8.75 -16.41
C GLN A 73 -12.27 -7.66 -16.06
N ALA A 74 -12.65 -7.55 -14.78
CA ALA A 74 -13.51 -6.46 -14.31
C ALA A 74 -12.88 -5.10 -14.57
N ALA A 75 -11.58 -4.93 -14.25
CA ALA A 75 -10.85 -3.70 -14.52
C ALA A 75 -10.76 -3.37 -16.02
N LEU A 76 -10.50 -4.37 -16.87
CA LEU A 76 -10.49 -4.21 -18.35
C LEU A 76 -11.84 -3.75 -18.92
N THR A 77 -12.93 -4.15 -18.28
CA THR A 77 -14.29 -3.78 -18.74
C THR A 77 -14.81 -2.49 -18.12
N GLY A 78 -13.95 -1.72 -17.46
CA GLY A 78 -14.22 -0.35 -17.02
C GLY A 78 -14.62 -0.16 -15.56
N HIS A 79 -14.57 -1.23 -14.75
CA HIS A 79 -14.84 -1.14 -13.32
C HIS A 79 -13.60 -0.68 -12.55
N LEU A 80 -13.78 0.14 -11.54
CA LEU A 80 -12.71 0.38 -10.56
C LEU A 80 -12.65 -0.79 -9.58
N VAL A 81 -11.54 -1.52 -9.61
CA VAL A 81 -11.33 -2.66 -8.70
C VAL A 81 -10.32 -2.30 -7.63
N LEU A 82 -10.71 -2.44 -6.38
CA LEU A 82 -9.85 -2.31 -5.20
C LEU A 82 -9.67 -3.69 -4.57
N SER A 83 -8.43 -4.07 -4.25
CA SER A 83 -8.17 -5.35 -3.61
C SER A 83 -6.91 -5.32 -2.76
N THR A 84 -6.71 -6.37 -1.97
CA THR A 84 -5.42 -6.65 -1.33
C THR A 84 -4.78 -7.89 -1.91
N ILE A 85 -3.47 -7.96 -1.83
CA ILE A 85 -2.68 -9.10 -2.22
C ILE A 85 -1.52 -9.26 -1.23
N HIS A 86 -1.18 -10.49 -0.85
CA HIS A 86 -0.10 -10.74 0.09
C HIS A 86 1.26 -10.70 -0.60
N THR A 87 1.97 -9.59 -0.41
CA THR A 87 3.36 -9.36 -0.85
C THR A 87 4.12 -8.56 0.21
N ASN A 88 5.45 -8.60 0.15
CA ASN A 88 6.29 -7.88 1.12
C ASN A 88 6.39 -6.38 0.81
N ASN A 89 6.23 -6.00 -0.47
CA ASN A 89 6.36 -4.64 -0.98
C ASN A 89 5.45 -4.42 -2.19
N ALA A 90 5.34 -3.18 -2.66
CA ALA A 90 4.48 -2.84 -3.79
C ALA A 90 4.97 -3.42 -5.13
N ALA A 91 6.29 -3.52 -5.35
CA ALA A 91 6.84 -4.09 -6.58
C ALA A 91 6.54 -5.58 -6.72
N GLY A 92 6.47 -6.33 -5.60
CA GLY A 92 6.15 -7.74 -5.57
C GLY A 92 4.72 -8.09 -6.03
N VAL A 93 3.83 -7.11 -6.11
CA VAL A 93 2.45 -7.32 -6.59
C VAL A 93 2.44 -7.84 -8.04
N ILE A 94 3.28 -7.30 -8.90
CA ILE A 94 3.32 -7.64 -10.33
C ILE A 94 3.77 -9.09 -10.56
N PRO A 95 4.95 -9.55 -10.06
CA PRO A 95 5.33 -10.95 -10.14
C PRO A 95 4.27 -11.88 -9.50
N ARG A 96 3.68 -11.47 -8.39
CA ARG A 96 2.65 -12.27 -7.70
C ARG A 96 1.40 -12.49 -8.56
N LEU A 97 0.93 -11.46 -9.28
CA LEU A 97 -0.19 -11.59 -10.24
C LEU A 97 0.18 -12.54 -11.40
N ILE A 98 1.41 -12.46 -11.91
CA ILE A 98 1.90 -13.35 -12.96
C ILE A 98 1.97 -14.80 -12.46
N ASP A 99 2.49 -15.03 -11.25
CA ASP A 99 2.52 -16.37 -10.63
C ASP A 99 1.12 -16.96 -10.45
N MET A 100 0.11 -16.13 -10.21
CA MET A 100 -1.30 -16.53 -10.20
C MET A 100 -1.89 -16.71 -11.61
N GLY A 101 -1.09 -16.58 -12.67
CA GLY A 101 -1.48 -16.82 -14.05
C GLY A 101 -2.25 -15.69 -14.72
N VAL A 102 -2.03 -14.45 -14.25
CA VAL A 102 -2.45 -13.25 -15.00
C VAL A 102 -1.45 -12.99 -16.11
N ASP A 103 -1.94 -12.76 -17.33
CA ASP A 103 -1.10 -12.42 -18.47
C ASP A 103 -0.44 -11.04 -18.25
N PRO A 104 0.89 -10.90 -18.37
CA PRO A 104 1.59 -9.62 -18.25
C PRO A 104 1.02 -8.50 -19.14
N PHE A 105 0.51 -8.83 -20.33
CA PHE A 105 -0.11 -7.87 -21.24
C PHE A 105 -1.40 -7.25 -20.67
N LEU A 106 -2.04 -7.88 -19.70
CA LEU A 106 -3.25 -7.38 -19.06
C LEU A 106 -2.95 -6.54 -17.82
N ILE A 107 -1.78 -6.69 -17.20
CA ILE A 107 -1.44 -5.99 -15.95
C ILE A 107 -1.27 -4.49 -16.19
N GLY A 108 -0.45 -4.10 -17.18
CA GLY A 108 -0.19 -2.70 -17.48
C GLY A 108 -1.46 -1.86 -17.69
N PRO A 109 -2.40 -2.29 -18.55
CA PRO A 109 -3.64 -1.55 -18.82
C PRO A 109 -4.63 -1.52 -17.65
N THR A 110 -4.52 -2.42 -16.67
CA THR A 110 -5.51 -2.58 -15.59
C THR A 110 -5.04 -2.16 -14.22
N LEU A 111 -3.75 -2.33 -13.92
CA LEU A 111 -3.18 -1.96 -12.64
C LEU A 111 -2.76 -0.48 -12.67
N ILE A 112 -3.44 0.35 -11.91
CA ILE A 112 -3.15 1.79 -11.82
C ILE A 112 -2.01 2.04 -10.84
N CYS A 113 -2.07 1.43 -9.67
CA CYS A 113 -1.02 1.51 -8.65
C CYS A 113 -1.04 0.29 -7.72
N ALA A 114 0.10 0.02 -7.11
CA ALA A 114 0.22 -0.89 -5.99
C ALA A 114 0.74 -0.12 -4.78
N ILE A 115 0.12 -0.35 -3.62
CA ILE A 115 0.46 0.34 -2.37
C ILE A 115 0.82 -0.72 -1.34
N ALA A 116 2.03 -0.67 -0.80
CA ALA A 116 2.39 -1.44 0.38
C ALA A 116 2.38 -0.54 1.62
N GLN A 117 1.97 -1.10 2.76
CA GLN A 117 1.75 -0.36 3.99
C GLN A 117 2.18 -1.18 5.20
N ARG A 118 2.74 -0.48 6.20
CA ARG A 118 2.94 -0.98 7.57
C ARG A 118 2.38 0.03 8.56
N LEU A 119 1.91 -0.45 9.71
CA LEU A 119 1.51 0.39 10.82
C LEU A 119 2.65 0.45 11.84
N VAL A 120 3.14 1.66 12.10
CA VAL A 120 4.16 1.97 13.09
C VAL A 120 3.57 2.77 14.24
N ARG A 121 4.16 2.71 15.42
CA ARG A 121 3.71 3.47 16.59
C ARG A 121 3.99 4.95 16.41
N THR A 122 3.12 5.81 16.90
CA THR A 122 3.32 7.25 16.92
C THR A 122 3.83 7.74 18.27
N LEU A 123 4.59 8.81 18.25
CA LEU A 123 4.95 9.52 19.47
C LEU A 123 3.72 10.13 20.12
N CYS A 124 3.76 10.28 21.44
CA CYS A 124 2.77 11.08 22.13
C CYS A 124 2.90 12.55 21.76
N GLU A 125 1.81 13.29 21.84
CA GLU A 125 1.81 14.75 21.71
C GLU A 125 2.82 15.35 22.69
N ASN A 126 3.75 16.16 22.20
CA ASN A 126 4.89 16.68 22.96
C ASN A 126 5.85 15.62 23.54
N GLY A 127 5.68 14.33 23.21
CA GLY A 127 6.57 13.24 23.59
C GLY A 127 7.83 13.16 22.72
N GLY A 128 8.74 12.30 23.14
CA GLY A 128 9.99 11.99 22.41
C GLY A 128 11.19 12.79 22.90
N LYS A 129 12.29 12.06 23.10
CA LYS A 129 13.61 12.60 23.42
C LYS A 129 14.34 12.88 22.12
N GLU A 130 14.86 14.08 21.97
CA GLU A 130 15.68 14.46 20.82
C GLU A 130 16.99 13.68 20.77
N VAL A 131 17.31 13.15 19.59
CA VAL A 131 18.56 12.46 19.30
C VAL A 131 19.19 13.11 18.06
N PRO A 132 20.44 13.56 18.12
CA PRO A 132 21.10 14.16 16.98
C PRO A 132 21.30 13.15 15.85
N VAL A 133 21.15 13.64 14.61
CA VAL A 133 21.40 12.83 13.39
C VAL A 133 22.91 12.82 13.13
N GLU A 134 23.60 11.93 13.85
CA GLU A 134 25.06 11.76 13.79
C GLU A 134 25.42 10.26 13.75
N GLY A 135 26.66 9.95 13.37
CA GLY A 135 27.19 8.59 13.37
C GLY A 135 26.28 7.61 12.63
N HIS A 136 25.92 6.51 13.28
CA HIS A 136 25.14 5.42 12.68
C HIS A 136 23.74 5.85 12.16
N ILE A 137 23.06 6.78 12.85
CA ILE A 137 21.75 7.31 12.41
C ILE A 137 21.91 8.03 11.08
N LYS A 138 22.93 8.88 10.96
CA LYS A 138 23.23 9.60 9.73
C LYS A 138 23.56 8.64 8.59
N ASP A 139 24.44 7.67 8.83
CA ASP A 139 24.86 6.70 7.84
C ASP A 139 23.69 5.85 7.35
N LEU A 140 22.77 5.46 8.24
CA LEU A 140 21.55 4.74 7.90
C LEU A 140 20.66 5.59 6.98
N ILE A 141 20.37 6.84 7.38
CA ILE A 141 19.51 7.74 6.60
C ILE A 141 20.11 8.00 5.22
N GLU A 142 21.40 8.35 5.15
CA GLU A 142 22.08 8.60 3.87
C GLU A 142 22.13 7.35 2.99
N GLY A 143 22.26 6.18 3.60
CA GLY A 143 22.24 4.88 2.93
C GLY A 143 20.90 4.56 2.25
N GLU A 144 19.78 4.84 2.93
CA GLU A 144 18.44 4.57 2.40
C GLU A 144 18.11 5.45 1.17
N PHE A 145 18.47 6.72 1.17
CA PHE A 145 18.20 7.62 0.04
C PHE A 145 19.26 7.62 -1.06
N LYS A 146 20.29 6.77 -0.95
CA LYS A 146 21.47 6.79 -1.83
C LYS A 146 21.13 6.64 -3.32
N ASP A 147 20.16 5.81 -3.66
CA ASP A 147 19.77 5.49 -5.04
C ASP A 147 18.58 6.31 -5.54
N LEU A 148 18.05 7.22 -4.71
CA LEU A 148 17.04 8.19 -5.14
C LEU A 148 17.71 9.28 -6.00
N PRO A 149 17.15 9.65 -7.18
CA PRO A 149 17.70 10.72 -8.00
C PRO A 149 17.84 12.05 -7.24
N ALA A 150 18.91 12.80 -7.53
CA ALA A 150 19.26 14.02 -6.79
C ALA A 150 18.17 15.11 -6.80
N GLU A 151 17.31 15.12 -7.81
CA GLU A 151 16.17 16.03 -7.90
C GLU A 151 15.16 15.75 -6.78
N PHE A 152 14.83 14.47 -6.54
CA PHE A 152 13.90 14.07 -5.48
C PHE A 152 14.53 14.11 -4.09
N GLN A 153 15.84 13.85 -3.97
CA GLN A 153 16.56 14.00 -2.68
C GLN A 153 16.48 15.43 -2.11
N LYS A 154 16.29 16.45 -2.95
CA LYS A 154 16.15 17.85 -2.50
C LYS A 154 14.82 18.10 -1.78
N GLU A 155 13.80 17.30 -2.07
CA GLU A 155 12.46 17.41 -1.48
C GLU A 155 12.38 16.69 -0.12
N ILE A 156 13.36 15.83 0.20
CA ILE A 156 13.39 15.10 1.46
C ILE A 156 13.72 16.05 2.61
N PRO A 157 12.90 16.09 3.68
CA PRO A 157 13.19 16.85 4.87
C PRO A 157 14.56 16.48 5.47
N LYS A 158 15.41 17.44 5.72
CA LYS A 158 16.71 17.25 6.36
C LYS A 158 16.66 17.75 7.80
N GLY A 159 16.30 16.86 8.71
CA GLY A 159 16.33 17.14 10.14
C GLY A 159 17.73 17.01 10.72
N LYS A 160 18.05 17.85 11.72
CA LYS A 160 19.26 17.70 12.53
C LYS A 160 19.07 16.74 13.69
N VAL A 161 17.82 16.44 14.02
CA VAL A 161 17.41 15.56 15.10
C VAL A 161 16.30 14.62 14.64
N VAL A 162 16.26 13.48 15.25
CA VAL A 162 15.12 12.54 15.27
C VAL A 162 14.69 12.34 16.72
N TYR A 163 13.66 11.54 16.97
CA TYR A 163 13.10 11.40 18.30
C TYR A 163 13.02 9.92 18.69
N GLU A 164 13.45 9.60 19.91
CA GLU A 164 13.23 8.30 20.57
C GLU A 164 11.98 8.37 21.44
N ALA A 165 11.29 7.25 21.61
CA ALA A 165 10.15 7.17 22.50
C ALA A 165 10.59 7.45 23.95
N MET A 166 9.86 8.34 24.64
CA MET A 166 10.13 8.70 26.02
C MET A 166 8.89 8.50 26.88
N VAL A 167 9.03 7.70 27.92
CA VAL A 167 8.00 7.50 28.95
C VAL A 167 7.85 8.78 29.77
N THR A 168 6.61 9.21 29.93
CA THR A 168 6.21 10.35 30.78
C THR A 168 4.96 9.97 31.60
N ASP A 169 4.60 10.75 32.60
CA ASP A 169 3.40 10.51 33.40
C ASP A 169 2.14 10.47 32.53
N ASP A 170 2.06 11.34 31.53
CA ASP A 170 0.94 11.42 30.58
C ASP A 170 1.02 10.38 29.44
N CYS A 171 2.17 9.75 29.28
CA CYS A 171 2.43 8.78 28.23
C CYS A 171 3.27 7.61 28.73
N PRO A 172 2.68 6.66 29.49
CA PRO A 172 3.40 5.57 30.15
C PRO A 172 4.10 4.57 29.22
N LYS A 173 3.80 4.61 27.91
CA LYS A 173 4.44 3.75 26.90
C LYS A 173 5.39 4.52 25.98
N GLY A 174 5.50 5.86 26.13
CA GLY A 174 6.26 6.72 25.23
C GLY A 174 5.66 6.87 23.83
N THR A 175 4.62 6.10 23.51
CA THR A 175 3.94 6.08 22.20
C THR A 175 2.43 5.98 22.39
N LEU A 176 1.66 6.62 21.48
CA LEU A 176 0.20 6.62 21.51
C LEU A 176 -0.37 6.54 20.09
N GLY A 177 -1.07 5.45 19.77
CA GLY A 177 -1.66 5.26 18.46
C GLY A 177 -0.69 4.66 17.43
N ARG A 178 -1.09 4.71 16.17
CA ARG A 178 -0.33 4.17 15.02
C ARG A 178 -0.50 5.07 13.81
N ALA A 179 0.55 5.19 13.02
CA ALA A 179 0.53 5.81 11.70
C ALA A 179 0.88 4.79 10.63
N ALA A 180 0.36 4.95 9.43
CA ALA A 180 0.78 4.16 8.30
C ALA A 180 2.08 4.73 7.72
N VAL A 181 3.03 3.86 7.39
CA VAL A 181 4.12 4.13 6.47
C VAL A 181 3.83 3.39 5.18
N MET A 182 4.06 4.05 4.05
CA MET A 182 3.59 3.57 2.76
C MET A 182 4.68 3.68 1.70
N GLU A 183 4.62 2.78 0.74
CA GLU A 183 5.26 2.93 -0.57
C GLU A 183 4.22 2.79 -1.66
N VAL A 184 4.31 3.60 -2.70
CA VAL A 184 3.33 3.66 -3.79
C VAL A 184 4.04 3.48 -5.12
N LEU A 185 3.77 2.37 -5.78
CA LEU A 185 4.21 2.08 -7.13
C LEU A 185 3.10 2.47 -8.11
N SER A 186 3.26 3.58 -8.80
CA SER A 186 2.37 3.98 -9.89
C SER A 186 2.75 3.25 -11.17
N ILE A 187 1.76 2.74 -11.90
CA ILE A 187 1.99 2.04 -13.16
C ILE A 187 1.92 3.05 -14.29
N ASP A 188 3.05 3.31 -14.90
CA ASP A 188 3.20 4.16 -16.07
C ASP A 188 3.83 3.38 -17.24
N LYS A 189 4.03 4.08 -18.37
CA LYS A 189 4.58 3.47 -19.59
C LYS A 189 5.96 2.83 -19.42
N ASP A 190 6.77 3.29 -18.47
CA ASP A 190 8.10 2.70 -18.27
C ASP A 190 8.00 1.47 -17.38
N ILE A 191 7.14 1.47 -16.37
CA ILE A 191 6.79 0.28 -15.58
C ILE A 191 6.12 -0.77 -16.49
N GLU A 192 5.18 -0.37 -17.37
CA GLU A 192 4.56 -1.28 -18.35
C GLU A 192 5.60 -1.98 -19.23
N LYS A 193 6.62 -1.27 -19.70
CA LYS A 193 7.72 -1.87 -20.46
C LYS A 193 8.48 -2.93 -19.67
N VAL A 194 8.72 -2.66 -18.37
CA VAL A 194 9.38 -3.64 -17.49
C VAL A 194 8.48 -4.87 -17.31
N ILE A 195 7.17 -4.66 -17.11
CA ILE A 195 6.19 -5.75 -17.00
C ILE A 195 6.24 -6.68 -18.22
N LEU A 196 6.29 -6.11 -19.43
CA LEU A 196 6.27 -6.86 -20.67
C LEU A 196 7.60 -7.60 -20.98
N ASN A 197 8.72 -7.14 -20.43
CA ASN A 197 10.06 -7.69 -20.68
C ASN A 197 10.58 -8.65 -19.59
N GLY A 198 9.70 -9.23 -18.80
CA GLY A 198 10.05 -10.15 -17.70
C GLY A 198 10.28 -9.39 -16.38
N PRO A 199 9.23 -9.01 -15.67
CA PRO A 199 9.30 -8.18 -14.49
C PRO A 199 9.92 -8.93 -13.31
N THR A 200 11.00 -8.39 -12.80
CA THR A 200 11.55 -8.76 -11.49
C THR A 200 11.37 -7.60 -10.52
N GLU A 201 11.23 -7.89 -9.22
CA GLU A 201 11.14 -6.82 -8.21
C GLU A 201 12.26 -5.79 -8.32
N PRO A 202 13.56 -6.17 -8.48
CA PRO A 202 14.63 -5.20 -8.64
C PRO A 202 14.49 -4.31 -9.88
N ALA A 203 14.01 -4.87 -11.01
CA ALA A 203 13.83 -4.10 -12.24
C ALA A 203 12.68 -3.09 -12.11
N LEU A 204 11.58 -3.49 -11.49
CA LEU A 204 10.43 -2.64 -11.19
C LEU A 204 10.82 -1.52 -10.20
N MET A 205 11.51 -1.87 -9.10
CA MET A 205 12.01 -0.89 -8.13
C MET A 205 12.96 0.11 -8.79
N LYS A 206 13.90 -0.34 -9.62
CA LYS A 206 14.81 0.55 -10.32
C LYS A 206 14.08 1.55 -11.21
N ALA A 207 13.07 1.10 -11.95
CA ALA A 207 12.27 1.97 -12.81
C ALA A 207 11.43 2.96 -12.00
N ALA A 208 10.82 2.52 -10.90
CA ALA A 208 10.03 3.37 -10.02
C ALA A 208 10.88 4.39 -9.25
N ARG A 209 12.06 3.98 -8.77
CA ARG A 209 13.04 4.86 -8.09
C ARG A 209 13.52 6.00 -9.00
N ALA A 210 13.72 5.72 -10.27
CA ALA A 210 14.07 6.76 -11.25
C ALA A 210 13.03 7.89 -11.37
N LYS A 211 11.80 7.68 -10.85
CA LYS A 211 10.69 8.64 -10.82
C LYS A 211 10.34 9.13 -9.41
N GLY A 212 11.21 8.89 -8.46
CA GLY A 212 11.05 9.40 -7.10
C GLY A 212 10.19 8.54 -6.17
N MET A 213 9.87 7.29 -6.54
CA MET A 213 9.18 6.39 -5.61
C MET A 213 9.98 6.25 -4.32
N LEU A 214 9.33 6.48 -3.20
CA LEU A 214 9.88 6.24 -1.86
C LEU A 214 9.53 4.83 -1.37
N THR A 215 10.45 4.23 -0.62
CA THR A 215 10.20 2.99 0.11
C THR A 215 9.44 3.27 1.42
N MET A 216 8.84 2.24 2.02
CA MET A 216 8.19 2.37 3.34
C MET A 216 9.17 2.87 4.40
N LYS A 217 10.44 2.46 4.33
CA LYS A 217 11.48 2.87 5.28
C LYS A 217 11.86 4.32 5.12
N GLU A 218 11.92 4.82 3.89
CA GLU A 218 12.15 6.24 3.62
C GLU A 218 10.97 7.11 4.05
N ASP A 219 9.73 6.67 3.82
CA ASP A 219 8.54 7.35 4.33
C ASP A 219 8.53 7.38 5.88
N ALA A 220 9.01 6.31 6.52
CA ALA A 220 9.21 6.30 7.97
C ALA A 220 10.27 7.30 8.43
N ILE A 221 11.40 7.41 7.73
CA ILE A 221 12.45 8.40 8.05
C ILE A 221 11.87 9.84 7.96
N ILE A 222 11.11 10.13 6.92
CA ILE A 222 10.45 11.44 6.78
C ILE A 222 9.53 11.71 7.97
N LYS A 223 8.69 10.74 8.36
CA LYS A 223 7.79 10.85 9.51
C LYS A 223 8.54 10.96 10.85
N ALA A 224 9.73 10.37 10.96
CA ALA A 224 10.58 10.52 12.13
C ALA A 224 11.16 11.95 12.22
N PHE A 225 11.58 12.57 11.11
CA PHE A 225 11.95 13.99 11.07
C PHE A 225 10.79 14.92 11.42
N GLU A 226 9.57 14.56 11.02
CA GLU A 226 8.36 15.33 11.35
C GLU A 226 7.88 15.11 12.80
N ARG A 227 8.63 14.37 13.62
CA ARG A 227 8.27 14.01 15.01
C ARG A 227 6.93 13.25 15.12
N LYS A 228 6.54 12.53 14.08
CA LYS A 228 5.30 11.73 14.10
C LYS A 228 5.52 10.35 14.70
N ILE A 229 6.67 9.75 14.44
CA ILE A 229 7.04 8.41 14.91
C ILE A 229 8.42 8.42 15.58
N PRO A 230 8.68 7.53 16.51
CA PRO A 230 10.03 7.34 17.06
C PRO A 230 10.94 6.67 16.04
N PHE A 231 12.24 7.01 16.08
CA PHE A 231 13.22 6.51 15.10
C PHE A 231 13.42 4.99 15.15
N GLU A 232 13.17 4.37 16.30
CA GLU A 232 13.22 2.91 16.47
C GLU A 232 12.25 2.18 15.52
N GLU A 233 11.14 2.82 15.16
CA GLU A 233 10.18 2.24 14.19
C GLU A 233 10.79 2.15 12.78
N VAL A 234 11.71 3.04 12.42
CA VAL A 234 12.44 3.00 11.14
C VAL A 234 13.31 1.75 11.05
N THR A 235 13.95 1.38 12.15
CA THR A 235 14.85 0.22 12.19
C THR A 235 14.12 -1.12 12.26
N SER A 236 12.82 -1.11 12.56
CA SER A 236 11.97 -2.30 12.63
C SER A 236 11.31 -2.67 11.29
N LEU A 237 11.41 -1.80 10.28
CA LEU A 237 10.92 -2.00 8.91
C LEU A 237 11.96 -2.69 8.03
#